data_9357222d2b846e52f916a8966ba20254
#
_entry.id   9357222d2b846e52f916a8966ba20254
#
_cell.length_a   1.000
_cell.length_b   1.000
_cell.length_c   1.000
_cell.angle_alpha   90.00
_cell.angle_beta   90.00
_cell.angle_gamma   90.00
#
_symmetry.space_group_name_H-M   'P 1'
#
loop_
_entity.id
_entity.type
_entity.pdbx_description
1 polymer ?
#
loop_
_entity_poly.entity_id
_entity_poly.type
_entity_poly.pdbx_seq_one_letter_code
_entity_poly.pdbx_strand_id
1 'polypeptide(L)'
;MSAPPQVLPPRQRILLTAHDLFYRDGVRATGIDRIISESGVAKVTFYRHFPSKNELIEAFLAYRHEQWLSWFSQSLAQYVEQFGDILPALVPCLEEWFSDPHYRGCAFINTAVELADMLPESLDIARRHKQQMAEEIARYLPLGPEREQRAEMLAMLIDGAIVKVQIEQQPQNALLLLREMLNSLAKVWGDQ
;
A
#
# COMPACT_ATOMS: atom_id res chain seq x y z
N MET A 1 4.44 37.91 10.71
CA MET A 1 5.07 37.04 11.71
C MET A 1 4.54 35.62 11.45
N SER A 2 5.34 34.76 10.83
CA SER A 2 4.95 33.35 10.61
C SER A 2 4.95 32.64 11.96
N ALA A 3 3.88 31.91 12.26
CA ALA A 3 3.83 31.04 13.45
C ALA A 3 5.02 30.06 13.41
N PRO A 4 5.64 29.75 14.55
CA PRO A 4 6.72 28.78 14.59
C PRO A 4 6.19 27.42 14.10
N PRO A 5 7.02 26.61 13.39
CA PRO A 5 6.59 25.31 12.91
C PRO A 5 6.11 24.47 14.11
N GLN A 6 4.84 24.04 14.05
CA GLN A 6 4.27 23.19 15.10
C GLN A 6 5.07 21.89 15.16
N VAL A 7 5.78 21.67 16.27
CA VAL A 7 6.47 20.40 16.53
C VAL A 7 5.40 19.33 16.71
N LEU A 8 5.39 18.34 15.84
CA LEU A 8 4.44 17.22 15.91
C LEU A 8 4.46 16.54 17.30
N PRO A 9 3.30 16.07 17.79
CA PRO A 9 3.22 15.31 19.02
C PRO A 9 4.18 14.11 19.03
N PRO A 10 4.76 13.71 20.18
CA PRO A 10 5.73 12.63 20.25
C PRO A 10 5.26 11.32 19.59
N ARG A 11 4.01 10.91 19.82
CA ARG A 11 3.44 9.71 19.20
C ARG A 11 3.47 9.77 17.68
N GLN A 12 3.14 10.92 17.10
CA GLN A 12 3.12 11.11 15.65
C GLN A 12 4.55 11.14 15.08
N ARG A 13 5.50 11.78 15.77
CA ARG A 13 6.92 11.74 15.36
C ARG A 13 7.45 10.31 15.32
N ILE A 14 7.19 9.52 16.37
CA ILE A 14 7.59 8.10 16.43
C ILE A 14 6.99 7.34 15.26
N LEU A 15 5.67 7.48 15.03
CA LEU A 15 4.95 6.76 13.98
C LEU A 15 5.47 7.10 12.59
N LEU A 16 5.65 8.37 12.27
CA LEU A 16 6.15 8.81 10.96
C LEU A 16 7.60 8.38 10.73
N THR A 17 8.46 8.51 11.74
CA THR A 17 9.84 8.00 11.68
C THR A 17 9.86 6.48 11.46
N ALA A 18 9.03 5.75 12.19
CA ALA A 18 8.92 4.30 12.00
C ALA A 18 8.37 3.94 10.61
N HIS A 19 7.38 4.68 10.13
CA HIS A 19 6.83 4.51 8.79
C HIS A 19 7.92 4.60 7.71
N ASP A 20 8.73 5.66 7.75
CA ASP A 20 9.77 5.87 6.75
C ASP A 20 10.87 4.80 6.83
N LEU A 21 11.29 4.44 8.04
CA LEU A 21 12.31 3.43 8.26
C LEU A 21 11.82 2.02 7.91
N PHE A 22 10.64 1.63 8.34
CA PHE A 22 10.08 0.30 8.04
C PHE A 22 9.82 0.12 6.55
N TYR A 23 9.33 1.14 5.88
CA TYR A 23 9.05 1.06 4.44
C TYR A 23 10.32 1.04 3.59
N ARG A 24 11.33 1.83 3.98
CA ARG A 24 12.60 1.93 3.25
C ARG A 24 13.55 0.76 3.51
N ASP A 25 13.73 0.41 4.77
CA ASP A 25 14.81 -0.47 5.23
C ASP A 25 14.30 -1.86 5.66
N GLY A 26 12.99 -2.04 5.77
CA GLY A 26 12.34 -3.26 6.26
C GLY A 26 12.10 -3.24 7.77
N VAL A 27 11.08 -3.98 8.19
CA VAL A 27 10.66 -4.01 9.60
C VAL A 27 11.68 -4.76 10.47
N ARG A 28 12.23 -5.87 9.99
CA ARG A 28 13.20 -6.67 10.74
C ARG A 28 14.51 -5.93 10.95
N ALA A 29 15.00 -5.25 9.93
CA ALA A 29 16.27 -4.53 9.96
C ALA A 29 16.21 -3.24 10.78
N THR A 30 15.02 -2.72 11.09
CA THR A 30 14.84 -1.46 11.81
C THR A 30 14.72 -1.71 13.32
N GLY A 31 15.72 -1.31 14.10
CA GLY A 31 15.73 -1.40 15.57
C GLY A 31 15.00 -0.25 16.24
N ILE A 32 14.43 -0.51 17.44
CA ILE A 32 13.73 0.52 18.24
C ILE A 32 14.65 1.68 18.61
N ASP A 33 15.91 1.42 18.98
CA ASP A 33 16.85 2.48 19.37
C ASP A 33 17.14 3.46 18.23
N ARG A 34 17.12 2.98 16.96
CA ARG A 34 17.22 3.83 15.78
C ARG A 34 15.99 4.73 15.63
N ILE A 35 14.78 4.17 15.81
CA ILE A 35 13.54 4.94 15.75
C ILE A 35 13.51 6.02 16.84
N ILE A 36 13.93 5.67 18.06
CA ILE A 36 14.04 6.62 19.18
C ILE A 36 14.99 7.77 18.81
N SER A 37 16.17 7.43 18.30
CA SER A 37 17.18 8.42 17.91
C SER A 37 16.69 9.34 16.82
N GLU A 38 16.14 8.78 15.71
CA GLU A 38 15.70 9.57 14.55
C GLU A 38 14.41 10.37 14.83
N SER A 39 13.49 9.86 15.68
CA SER A 39 12.28 10.60 16.07
C SER A 39 12.54 11.72 17.08
N GLY A 40 13.74 11.77 17.70
CA GLY A 40 14.12 12.77 18.68
C GLY A 40 13.29 12.72 19.97
N VAL A 41 12.82 11.54 20.38
CA VAL A 41 12.09 11.35 21.64
C VAL A 41 12.95 10.65 22.69
N ALA A 42 12.67 10.90 23.98
CA ALA A 42 13.30 10.14 25.05
C ALA A 42 12.78 8.69 25.05
N LYS A 43 13.63 7.72 25.42
CA LYS A 43 13.30 6.29 25.49
C LYS A 43 12.05 6.01 26.33
N VAL A 44 11.89 6.67 27.47
CA VAL A 44 10.70 6.59 28.32
C VAL A 44 9.44 7.07 27.58
N THR A 45 9.55 8.13 26.79
CA THR A 45 8.45 8.67 26.00
C THR A 45 8.04 7.70 24.90
N PHE A 46 9.02 7.05 24.24
CA PHE A 46 8.75 6.03 23.23
C PHE A 46 7.90 4.91 23.82
N TYR A 47 8.36 4.24 24.89
CA TYR A 47 7.65 3.10 25.48
C TYR A 47 6.31 3.45 26.14
N ARG A 48 6.09 4.70 26.52
CA ARG A 48 4.78 5.19 26.94
C ARG A 48 3.76 5.22 25.80
N HIS A 49 4.21 5.49 24.56
CA HIS A 49 3.32 5.55 23.39
C HIS A 49 3.23 4.24 22.61
N PHE A 50 4.31 3.48 22.59
CA PHE A 50 4.40 2.18 21.93
C PHE A 50 5.16 1.21 22.87
N PRO A 51 4.43 0.46 23.70
CA PRO A 51 4.99 -0.47 24.67
C PRO A 51 5.88 -1.55 24.04
N SER A 52 5.62 -1.90 22.77
CA SER A 52 6.41 -2.90 22.04
C SER A 52 6.64 -2.48 20.58
N LYS A 53 7.61 -3.15 19.93
CA LYS A 53 7.83 -3.01 18.49
C LYS A 53 6.59 -3.51 17.70
N ASN A 54 5.91 -4.54 18.18
CA ASN A 54 4.74 -5.10 17.53
C ASN A 54 3.60 -4.09 17.45
N GLU A 55 3.29 -3.39 18.55
CA GLU A 55 2.29 -2.33 18.55
C GLU A 55 2.63 -1.16 17.61
N LEU A 56 3.93 -0.86 17.49
CA LEU A 56 4.38 0.14 16.52
C LEU A 56 4.25 -0.35 15.08
N ILE A 57 4.50 -1.64 14.81
CA ILE A 57 4.31 -2.25 13.49
C ILE A 57 2.82 -2.23 13.11
N GLU A 58 1.93 -2.60 14.02
CA GLU A 58 0.49 -2.54 13.79
C GLU A 58 0.03 -1.10 13.48
N ALA A 59 0.51 -0.12 14.25
CA ALA A 59 0.21 1.29 14.01
C ALA A 59 0.77 1.79 12.67
N PHE A 60 1.97 1.34 12.27
CA PHE A 60 2.55 1.63 10.97
C PHE A 60 1.69 1.06 9.83
N LEU A 61 1.28 -0.20 9.95
CA LEU A 61 0.44 -0.84 8.93
C LEU A 61 -0.94 -0.18 8.83
N ALA A 62 -1.56 0.17 9.96
CA ALA A 62 -2.82 0.90 9.98
C ALA A 62 -2.69 2.27 9.29
N TYR A 63 -1.67 3.04 9.65
CA TYR A 63 -1.39 4.33 9.02
C TYR A 63 -1.13 4.19 7.50
N ARG A 64 -0.31 3.22 7.10
CA ARG A 64 -0.01 2.96 5.69
C ARG A 64 -1.24 2.54 4.91
N HIS A 65 -2.11 1.74 5.52
CA HIS A 65 -3.38 1.33 4.94
C HIS A 65 -4.28 2.53 4.61
N GLU A 66 -4.51 3.41 5.60
CA GLU A 66 -5.34 4.61 5.42
C GLU A 66 -4.78 5.52 4.31
N GLN A 67 -3.46 5.77 4.32
CA GLN A 67 -2.83 6.63 3.32
C GLN A 67 -2.92 6.02 1.92
N TRP A 68 -2.58 4.74 1.78
CA TRP A 68 -2.56 4.08 0.48
C TRP A 68 -3.97 3.92 -0.10
N LEU A 69 -4.94 3.48 0.72
CA LEU A 69 -6.30 3.26 0.25
C LEU A 69 -6.97 4.59 -0.13
N SER A 70 -6.73 5.66 0.63
CA SER A 70 -7.23 6.99 0.29
C SER A 70 -6.67 7.48 -1.04
N TRP A 71 -5.36 7.34 -1.25
CA TRP A 71 -4.73 7.67 -2.52
C TRP A 71 -5.27 6.82 -3.66
N PHE A 72 -5.32 5.50 -3.50
CA PHE A 72 -5.79 4.56 -4.53
C PHE A 72 -7.23 4.86 -4.96
N SER A 73 -8.13 5.06 -3.99
CA SER A 73 -9.53 5.40 -4.25
C SER A 73 -9.66 6.71 -5.03
N GLN A 74 -8.90 7.75 -4.68
CA GLN A 74 -8.94 9.05 -5.35
C GLN A 74 -8.34 8.98 -6.76
N SER A 75 -7.16 8.39 -6.91
CA SER A 75 -6.48 8.24 -8.19
C SER A 75 -7.29 7.35 -9.14
N LEU A 76 -7.83 6.21 -8.65
CA LEU A 76 -8.67 5.34 -9.46
C LEU A 76 -9.95 6.04 -9.93
N ALA A 77 -10.64 6.77 -9.05
CA ALA A 77 -11.82 7.54 -9.40
C ALA A 77 -11.54 8.55 -10.53
N GLN A 78 -10.43 9.29 -10.41
CA GLN A 78 -10.01 10.27 -11.42
C GLN A 78 -9.77 9.61 -12.79
N TYR A 79 -9.06 8.49 -12.81
CA TYR A 79 -8.77 7.81 -14.07
C TYR A 79 -9.98 7.09 -14.64
N VAL A 80 -10.87 6.54 -13.80
CA VAL A 80 -12.15 5.98 -14.29
C VAL A 80 -13.03 7.08 -14.91
N GLU A 81 -13.09 8.27 -14.31
CA GLU A 81 -13.80 9.41 -14.93
C GLU A 81 -13.19 9.78 -16.29
N GLN A 82 -11.87 9.75 -16.41
CA GLN A 82 -11.17 10.08 -17.65
C GLN A 82 -11.35 9.03 -18.77
N PHE A 83 -11.30 7.73 -18.41
CA PHE A 83 -11.31 6.64 -19.39
C PHE A 83 -12.68 6.00 -19.59
N GLY A 84 -13.64 6.25 -18.71
CA GLY A 84 -14.99 5.68 -18.76
C GLY A 84 -15.08 4.21 -18.32
N ASP A 85 -13.94 3.55 -18.01
CA ASP A 85 -13.86 2.15 -17.64
C ASP A 85 -12.68 1.92 -16.69
N ILE A 86 -12.84 0.96 -15.76
CA ILE A 86 -11.81 0.64 -14.77
C ILE A 86 -10.58 -0.01 -15.40
N LEU A 87 -10.75 -0.88 -16.40
CA LEU A 87 -9.64 -1.65 -16.95
C LEU A 87 -8.53 -0.74 -17.53
N PRO A 88 -8.83 0.22 -18.45
CA PRO A 88 -7.83 1.16 -18.91
C PRO A 88 -7.34 2.13 -17.82
N ALA A 89 -8.16 2.42 -16.78
CA ALA A 89 -7.84 3.34 -15.71
C ALA A 89 -6.77 2.80 -14.74
N LEU A 90 -6.70 1.48 -14.55
CA LEU A 90 -5.74 0.86 -13.62
C LEU A 90 -4.28 1.10 -14.00
N VAL A 91 -3.96 1.16 -15.30
CA VAL A 91 -2.57 1.33 -15.76
C VAL A 91 -2.00 2.69 -15.34
N PRO A 92 -2.61 3.83 -15.68
CA PRO A 92 -2.08 5.13 -15.26
C PRO A 92 -2.17 5.35 -13.75
N CYS A 93 -3.19 4.81 -13.07
CA CYS A 93 -3.30 4.85 -11.61
C CYS A 93 -2.07 4.19 -10.95
N LEU A 94 -1.67 3.01 -11.42
CA LEU A 94 -0.51 2.31 -10.87
C LEU A 94 0.82 2.93 -11.32
N GLU A 95 0.89 3.50 -12.53
CA GLU A 95 2.08 4.20 -13.02
C GLU A 95 2.44 5.37 -12.13
N GLU A 96 1.44 6.12 -11.63
CA GLU A 96 1.63 7.22 -10.66
C GLU A 96 2.37 6.72 -9.41
N TRP A 97 1.94 5.60 -8.83
CA TRP A 97 2.57 5.03 -7.64
C TRP A 97 3.94 4.40 -7.93
N PHE A 98 4.05 3.65 -9.01
CA PHE A 98 5.30 2.97 -9.39
C PHE A 98 6.42 3.95 -9.76
N SER A 99 6.07 5.17 -10.17
CA SER A 99 7.00 6.23 -10.52
C SER A 99 7.44 7.07 -9.30
N ASP A 100 6.88 6.84 -8.13
CA ASP A 100 7.33 7.50 -6.90
C ASP A 100 8.78 7.08 -6.58
N PRO A 101 9.72 8.01 -6.42
CA PRO A 101 11.12 7.69 -6.09
C PRO A 101 11.26 6.96 -4.75
N HIS A 102 10.25 7.05 -3.87
CA HIS A 102 10.20 6.33 -2.60
C HIS A 102 9.50 4.97 -2.70
N TYR A 103 9.08 4.55 -3.90
CA TYR A 103 8.45 3.25 -4.10
C TYR A 103 9.36 2.09 -3.64
N ARG A 104 8.81 1.21 -2.81
CA ARG A 104 9.50 0.01 -2.28
C ARG A 104 8.58 -1.22 -2.29
N GLY A 105 7.61 -1.22 -3.21
CA GLY A 105 6.60 -2.29 -3.27
C GLY A 105 5.45 -2.09 -2.28
N CYS A 106 4.68 -3.14 -2.08
CA CYS A 106 3.56 -3.14 -1.15
C CYS A 106 4.05 -3.44 0.28
N ALA A 107 3.85 -2.50 1.21
CA ALA A 107 4.24 -2.68 2.60
C ALA A 107 3.61 -3.93 3.24
N PHE A 108 2.40 -4.30 2.83
CA PHE A 108 1.67 -5.47 3.36
C PHE A 108 2.24 -6.78 2.84
N ILE A 109 2.60 -6.86 1.56
CA ILE A 109 3.30 -8.03 0.99
C ILE A 109 4.65 -8.18 1.67
N ASN A 110 5.43 -7.09 1.77
CA ASN A 110 6.75 -7.12 2.40
C ASN A 110 6.66 -7.56 3.87
N THR A 111 5.74 -6.98 4.65
CA THR A 111 5.56 -7.33 6.05
C THR A 111 5.09 -8.78 6.22
N ALA A 112 4.19 -9.27 5.37
CA ALA A 112 3.74 -10.65 5.41
C ALA A 112 4.90 -11.64 5.20
N VAL A 113 5.80 -11.35 4.24
CA VAL A 113 6.99 -12.18 3.99
C VAL A 113 8.00 -12.09 5.14
N GLU A 114 8.20 -10.88 5.71
CA GLU A 114 9.18 -10.68 6.77
C GLU A 114 8.74 -11.25 8.13
N LEU A 115 7.45 -11.21 8.46
CA LEU A 115 6.97 -11.35 9.84
C LEU A 115 5.94 -12.46 10.07
N ALA A 116 5.50 -13.19 9.05
CA ALA A 116 4.42 -14.19 9.18
C ALA A 116 4.60 -15.13 10.39
N ASP A 117 5.83 -15.58 10.64
CA ASP A 117 6.14 -16.49 11.75
C ASP A 117 6.31 -15.78 13.11
N MET A 118 6.58 -14.47 13.11
CA MET A 118 6.92 -13.70 14.31
C MET A 118 5.76 -12.84 14.81
N LEU A 119 4.88 -12.41 13.92
CA LEU A 119 3.72 -11.57 14.18
C LEU A 119 2.56 -12.02 13.28
N PRO A 120 1.89 -13.14 13.62
CA PRO A 120 0.77 -13.67 12.82
C PRO A 120 -0.34 -12.65 12.56
N GLU A 121 -0.59 -11.72 13.50
CA GLU A 121 -1.57 -10.65 13.40
C GLU A 121 -1.31 -9.73 12.20
N SER A 122 -0.04 -9.63 11.74
CA SER A 122 0.31 -8.87 10.54
C SER A 122 -0.34 -9.44 9.28
N LEU A 123 -0.58 -10.75 9.23
CA LEU A 123 -1.27 -11.41 8.11
C LEU A 123 -2.75 -11.01 8.05
N ASP A 124 -3.41 -10.85 9.20
CA ASP A 124 -4.81 -10.41 9.25
C ASP A 124 -4.96 -8.97 8.77
N ILE A 125 -4.00 -8.12 9.12
CA ILE A 125 -3.95 -6.74 8.63
C ILE A 125 -3.72 -6.72 7.11
N ALA A 126 -2.80 -7.54 6.61
CA ALA A 126 -2.50 -7.65 5.19
C ALA A 126 -3.71 -8.17 4.39
N ARG A 127 -4.40 -9.23 4.89
CA ARG A 127 -5.62 -9.76 4.27
C ARG A 127 -6.70 -8.69 4.18
N ARG A 128 -6.96 -7.96 5.26
CA ARG A 128 -7.95 -6.88 5.30
C ARG A 128 -7.61 -5.77 4.30
N HIS A 129 -6.35 -5.39 4.21
CA HIS A 129 -5.91 -4.41 3.23
C HIS A 129 -6.18 -4.86 1.79
N LYS A 130 -5.85 -6.10 1.45
CA LYS A 130 -6.09 -6.67 0.12
C LYS A 130 -7.56 -6.81 -0.21
N GLN A 131 -8.36 -7.24 0.75
CA GLN A 131 -9.81 -7.31 0.61
C GLN A 131 -10.39 -5.92 0.30
N GLN A 132 -10.01 -4.89 1.05
CA GLN A 132 -10.51 -3.52 0.83
C GLN A 132 -10.02 -2.92 -0.51
N MET A 133 -8.83 -3.29 -0.98
CA MET A 133 -8.39 -2.96 -2.33
C MET A 133 -9.31 -3.60 -3.39
N ALA A 134 -9.65 -4.87 -3.24
CA ALA A 134 -10.57 -5.55 -4.16
C ALA A 134 -11.99 -4.97 -4.08
N GLU A 135 -12.49 -4.64 -2.89
CA GLU A 135 -13.78 -3.97 -2.70
C GLU A 135 -13.82 -2.60 -3.40
N GLU A 136 -12.72 -1.84 -3.35
CA GLU A 136 -12.62 -0.56 -4.05
C GLU A 136 -12.68 -0.75 -5.58
N ILE A 137 -11.99 -1.74 -6.12
CA ILE A 137 -12.03 -2.12 -7.52
C ILE A 137 -13.46 -2.54 -7.93
N ALA A 138 -14.13 -3.33 -7.09
CA ALA A 138 -15.48 -3.82 -7.35
C ALA A 138 -16.51 -2.70 -7.55
N ARG A 139 -16.30 -1.52 -6.95
CA ARG A 139 -17.22 -0.37 -7.11
C ARG A 139 -17.38 0.09 -8.55
N TYR A 140 -16.37 -0.14 -9.39
CA TYR A 140 -16.32 0.27 -10.78
C TYR A 140 -16.62 -0.85 -11.78
N LEU A 141 -16.85 -2.07 -11.29
CA LEU A 141 -17.23 -3.20 -12.13
C LEU A 141 -18.76 -3.31 -12.26
N PRO A 142 -19.27 -3.85 -13.38
CA PRO A 142 -20.69 -4.11 -13.56
C PRO A 142 -21.28 -4.95 -12.44
N LEU A 143 -22.52 -4.64 -12.07
CA LEU A 143 -23.26 -5.45 -11.09
C LEU A 143 -23.54 -6.84 -11.69
N GLY A 144 -23.31 -7.87 -10.91
CA GLY A 144 -23.54 -9.26 -11.34
C GLY A 144 -22.85 -10.27 -10.43
N PRO A 145 -23.10 -11.55 -10.61
CA PRO A 145 -22.57 -12.62 -9.78
C PRO A 145 -21.03 -12.77 -9.86
N GLU A 146 -20.41 -12.26 -10.91
CA GLU A 146 -18.96 -12.36 -11.14
C GLU A 146 -18.18 -11.14 -10.65
N ARG A 147 -18.87 -10.11 -10.14
CA ARG A 147 -18.28 -8.82 -9.79
C ARG A 147 -17.11 -8.95 -8.80
N GLU A 148 -17.35 -9.65 -7.70
CA GLU A 148 -16.37 -9.86 -6.65
C GLU A 148 -15.21 -10.72 -7.17
N GLN A 149 -15.48 -11.76 -7.94
CA GLN A 149 -14.44 -12.59 -8.53
C GLN A 149 -13.58 -11.80 -9.52
N ARG A 150 -14.19 -10.96 -10.36
CA ARG A 150 -13.46 -10.10 -11.29
C ARG A 150 -12.60 -9.08 -10.55
N ALA A 151 -13.09 -8.52 -9.45
CA ALA A 151 -12.31 -7.62 -8.59
C ALA A 151 -11.08 -8.31 -7.97
N GLU A 152 -11.25 -9.52 -7.45
CA GLU A 152 -10.15 -10.33 -6.92
C GLU A 152 -9.11 -10.70 -8.01
N MET A 153 -9.55 -11.00 -9.24
CA MET A 153 -8.65 -11.24 -10.37
C MET A 153 -7.81 -10.00 -10.68
N LEU A 154 -8.43 -8.80 -10.70
CA LEU A 154 -7.71 -7.54 -10.91
C LEU A 154 -6.76 -7.24 -9.75
N ALA A 155 -7.17 -7.46 -8.50
CA ALA A 155 -6.33 -7.31 -7.33
C ALA A 155 -5.08 -8.22 -7.39
N MET A 156 -5.25 -9.46 -7.83
CA MET A 156 -4.12 -10.40 -8.02
C MET A 156 -3.18 -9.95 -9.15
N LEU A 157 -3.70 -9.41 -10.25
CA LEU A 157 -2.87 -8.82 -11.32
C LEU A 157 -2.08 -7.60 -10.83
N ILE A 158 -2.70 -6.76 -10.03
CA ILE A 158 -2.03 -5.61 -9.39
C ILE A 158 -0.89 -6.09 -8.49
N ASP A 159 -1.13 -7.11 -7.66
CA ASP A 159 -0.10 -7.67 -6.79
C ASP A 159 1.08 -8.25 -7.60
N GLY A 160 0.80 -8.92 -8.69
CA GLY A 160 1.83 -9.40 -9.62
C GLY A 160 2.64 -8.25 -10.23
N ALA A 161 1.99 -7.17 -10.65
CA ALA A 161 2.65 -5.99 -11.18
C ALA A 161 3.52 -5.30 -10.11
N ILE A 162 3.03 -5.15 -8.88
CA ILE A 162 3.79 -4.61 -7.74
C ILE A 162 5.09 -5.36 -7.52
N VAL A 163 5.01 -6.70 -7.42
CA VAL A 163 6.18 -7.55 -7.19
C VAL A 163 7.16 -7.47 -8.37
N LYS A 164 6.64 -7.45 -9.60
CA LYS A 164 7.47 -7.33 -10.80
C LYS A 164 8.25 -6.01 -10.83
N VAL A 165 7.60 -4.88 -10.56
CA VAL A 165 8.25 -3.57 -10.47
C VAL A 165 9.29 -3.54 -9.35
N GLN A 166 8.99 -4.16 -8.21
CA GLN A 166 9.91 -4.23 -7.08
C GLN A 166 11.18 -5.01 -7.41
N ILE A 167 11.08 -6.08 -8.21
CA ILE A 167 12.23 -6.90 -8.65
C ILE A 167 13.02 -6.18 -9.75
N GLU A 168 12.34 -5.67 -10.77
CA GLU A 168 12.98 -5.08 -11.95
C GLU A 168 13.48 -3.64 -11.71
N GLN A 169 13.02 -2.97 -10.66
CA GLN A 169 13.32 -1.57 -10.32
C GLN A 169 12.94 -0.59 -11.46
N GLN A 170 12.06 -1.02 -12.35
CA GLN A 170 11.57 -0.26 -13.50
C GLN A 170 10.11 -0.62 -13.77
N PRO A 171 9.19 0.35 -13.87
CA PRO A 171 7.76 0.07 -14.03
C PRO A 171 7.34 -0.29 -15.46
N GLN A 172 8.11 0.10 -16.48
CA GLN A 172 7.68 0.11 -17.88
C GLN A 172 7.22 -1.27 -18.37
N ASN A 173 8.02 -2.31 -18.10
CA ASN A 173 7.69 -3.66 -18.54
C ASN A 173 6.47 -4.23 -17.78
N ALA A 174 6.38 -3.99 -16.49
CA ALA A 174 5.24 -4.43 -15.68
C ALA A 174 3.94 -3.76 -16.14
N LEU A 175 3.97 -2.45 -16.42
CA LEU A 175 2.81 -1.68 -16.91
C LEU A 175 2.40 -2.12 -18.32
N LEU A 176 3.37 -2.43 -19.20
CA LEU A 176 3.08 -2.98 -20.53
C LEU A 176 2.33 -4.31 -20.42
N LEU A 177 2.86 -5.25 -19.65
CA LEU A 177 2.25 -6.56 -19.47
C LEU A 177 0.88 -6.48 -18.78
N LEU A 178 0.75 -5.61 -17.78
CA LEU A 178 -0.54 -5.36 -17.13
C LEU A 178 -1.57 -4.87 -18.15
N ARG A 179 -1.21 -3.91 -18.99
CA ARG A 179 -2.09 -3.38 -20.05
C ARG A 179 -2.55 -4.48 -21.01
N GLU A 180 -1.64 -5.35 -21.45
CA GLU A 180 -1.98 -6.47 -22.35
C GLU A 180 -2.94 -7.47 -21.69
N MET A 181 -2.72 -7.78 -20.39
CA MET A 181 -3.64 -8.62 -19.62
C MET A 181 -5.02 -7.99 -19.48
N LEU A 182 -5.09 -6.70 -19.12
CA LEU A 182 -6.36 -5.97 -19.00
C LEU A 182 -7.10 -5.88 -20.32
N ASN A 183 -6.40 -5.65 -21.46
CA ASN A 183 -6.99 -5.67 -22.79
C ASN A 183 -7.57 -7.06 -23.15
N SER A 184 -6.92 -8.12 -22.71
CA SER A 184 -7.39 -9.49 -22.91
C SER A 184 -8.65 -9.78 -22.08
N LEU A 185 -8.67 -9.32 -20.82
CA LEU A 185 -9.85 -9.43 -19.97
C LEU A 185 -11.03 -8.61 -20.51
N ALA A 186 -10.77 -7.41 -21.03
CA ALA A 186 -11.82 -6.57 -21.63
C ALA A 186 -12.55 -7.29 -22.78
N LYS A 187 -11.83 -8.02 -23.64
CA LYS A 187 -12.41 -8.82 -24.72
C LYS A 187 -13.28 -9.95 -24.17
N VAL A 188 -12.75 -10.70 -23.19
CA VAL A 188 -13.48 -11.85 -22.60
C VAL A 188 -14.71 -11.40 -21.80
N TRP A 189 -14.63 -10.27 -21.10
CA TRP A 189 -15.74 -9.78 -20.28
C TRP A 189 -16.75 -8.96 -21.06
N GLY A 190 -16.37 -8.37 -22.19
CA GLY A 190 -17.26 -7.62 -23.07
C GLY A 190 -18.12 -8.48 -23.98
N ASP A 191 -17.74 -9.75 -24.19
CA ASP A 191 -18.50 -10.72 -25.02
C ASP A 191 -19.57 -11.49 -24.21
N GLN A 192 -19.78 -11.15 -22.92
CA GLN A 192 -20.77 -11.74 -22.01
C GLN A 192 -21.89 -10.72 -21.70
#